data_919f62b99fc448fba2a73503414e560b
#
_entry.id   919f62b99fc448fba2a73503414e560b
#
_cell.length_a   1.000
_cell.length_b   1.000
_cell.length_c   1.000
_cell.angle_alpha   90.00
_cell.angle_beta   90.00
_cell.angle_gamma   90.00
#
_symmetry.space_group_name_H-M   'P 1'
#
loop_
_entity.id
_entity.type
_entity.pdbx_description
1 polymer ?
#
loop_
_entity_poly.entity_id
_entity_poly.type
_entity_poly.pdbx_seq_one_letter_code
_entity_poly.pdbx_strand_id
1 'polypeptide(L)'
;MAKDHPTGNSGLYRAFLQLKTPEECYRFLQDVCSYSELSAMEQRYNIAELLADKCIYTEIMDKTGASSAIISRVSRVDRKSVV
;
A
#
# COMPACT_ATOMS: atom_id res chain seq x y z
N MET A 1 15.92 3.95 19.17
CA MET A 1 15.89 4.06 18.85
C MET A 1 15.69 4.15 17.96
N ALA A 2 15.34 4.33 17.68
CA ALA A 2 15.20 4.44 16.92
C ALA A 2 15.17 4.70 16.17
N LYS A 3 15.36 4.85 16.16
CA LYS A 3 15.48 5.17 15.40
C LYS A 3 15.44 4.74 14.52
N ASP A 4 15.03 4.43 14.77
CA ASP A 4 15.14 3.87 13.88
C ASP A 4 14.46 3.88 12.72
N HIS A 5 14.83 4.17 11.84
CA HIS A 5 14.31 4.15 10.53
C HIS A 5 14.27 2.80 9.95
N PRO A 6 13.24 2.46 9.15
CA PRO A 6 13.25 1.23 8.38
C PRO A 6 14.41 1.23 7.42
N THR A 7 15.25 0.25 7.56
CA THR A 7 16.43 0.15 6.72
C THR A 7 16.36 -1.03 5.78
N GLY A 8 15.25 -1.78 5.79
CA GLY A 8 15.15 -3.00 5.03
C GLY A 8 15.71 -4.21 5.75
N ASN A 9 16.30 -4.00 6.92
CA ASN A 9 16.85 -5.10 7.70
C ASN A 9 16.02 -5.46 8.91
N SER A 10 14.89 -4.80 9.11
CA SER A 10 14.04 -5.11 10.25
C SER A 10 13.40 -6.48 10.06
N GLY A 11 12.97 -7.08 11.16
CA GLY A 11 12.29 -8.37 11.11
C GLY A 11 11.06 -8.36 10.23
N LEU A 12 10.35 -7.23 10.19
CA LEU A 12 9.16 -7.12 9.39
C LEU A 12 9.47 -7.34 7.91
N TYR A 13 10.50 -6.70 7.41
CA TYR A 13 10.85 -6.81 6.00
C TYR A 13 11.34 -8.21 5.65
N ARG A 14 12.07 -8.83 6.56
CA ARG A 14 12.49 -10.20 6.33
C ARG A 14 11.31 -11.15 6.31
N ALA A 15 10.32 -10.89 7.16
CA ALA A 15 9.12 -11.72 7.17
C ALA A 15 8.40 -11.62 5.83
N PHE A 16 8.30 -10.42 5.27
CA PHE A 16 7.69 -10.25 3.96
C PHE A 16 8.39 -11.09 2.91
N LEU A 17 9.71 -11.12 2.95
CA LEU A 17 10.46 -11.86 1.93
C LEU A 17 10.28 -13.36 2.03
N GLN A 18 9.77 -13.86 3.13
CA GLN A 18 9.54 -15.29 3.29
C GLN A 18 8.15 -15.72 2.87
N LEU A 19 7.27 -14.77 2.60
CA LEU A 19 5.91 -15.08 2.17
C LEU A 19 5.94 -15.52 0.71
N LYS A 20 5.25 -16.62 0.41
CA LYS A 20 5.32 -17.22 -0.91
C LYS A 20 3.99 -17.30 -1.63
N THR A 21 2.90 -17.21 -0.91
CA THR A 21 1.57 -17.29 -1.53
C THR A 21 0.71 -16.15 -1.05
N PRO A 22 -0.34 -15.81 -1.81
CA PRO A 22 -1.27 -14.79 -1.34
C PRO A 22 -1.92 -15.14 -0.01
N GLU A 23 -2.18 -16.41 0.24
CA GLU A 23 -2.78 -16.82 1.51
C GLU A 23 -1.84 -16.56 2.67
N GLU A 24 -0.55 -16.82 2.48
CA GLU A 24 0.43 -16.54 3.52
C GLU A 24 0.51 -15.06 3.80
N CYS A 25 0.49 -14.25 2.75
CA CYS A 25 0.51 -12.80 2.91
C CYS A 25 -0.70 -12.32 3.69
N TYR A 26 -1.86 -12.82 3.34
CA TYR A 26 -3.09 -12.41 4.00
C TYR A 26 -3.07 -12.76 5.48
N ARG A 27 -2.65 -13.97 5.82
CA ARG A 27 -2.57 -14.38 7.20
C ARG A 27 -1.59 -13.54 7.99
N PHE A 28 -0.42 -13.28 7.40
CA PHE A 28 0.57 -12.47 8.06
C PHE A 28 0.06 -11.07 8.32
N LEU A 29 -0.56 -10.48 7.31
CA LEU A 29 -1.07 -9.12 7.45
C LEU A 29 -2.23 -9.04 8.44
N GLN A 30 -3.05 -10.10 8.52
CA GLN A 30 -4.11 -10.13 9.52
C GLN A 30 -3.56 -10.15 10.94
N ASP A 31 -2.39 -10.73 11.11
CA ASP A 31 -1.78 -10.81 12.44
C ASP A 31 -1.15 -9.49 12.86
N VAL A 32 -0.61 -8.72 11.91
CA VAL A 32 0.12 -7.51 12.27
C VAL A 32 -0.65 -6.22 12.01
N CYS A 33 -1.77 -6.30 11.30
CA CYS A 33 -2.57 -5.11 10.98
C CYS A 33 -3.99 -5.30 11.47
N SER A 34 -4.64 -4.20 11.83
CA SER A 34 -6.07 -4.24 12.05
C SER A 34 -6.79 -4.32 10.71
N TYR A 35 -8.07 -4.66 10.76
CA TYR A 35 -8.86 -4.75 9.53
C TYR A 35 -8.85 -3.42 8.77
N SER A 36 -9.03 -2.32 9.50
CA SER A 36 -9.07 -1.02 8.85
C SER A 36 -7.72 -0.63 8.28
N GLU A 37 -6.63 -1.02 8.93
CA GLU A 37 -5.31 -0.76 8.40
C GLU A 37 -5.06 -1.52 7.12
N LEU A 38 -5.44 -2.78 7.11
CA LEU A 38 -5.25 -3.60 5.92
C LEU A 38 -6.12 -3.11 4.76
N SER A 39 -7.37 -2.76 5.05
CA SER A 39 -8.26 -2.22 4.02
C SER A 39 -7.70 -0.95 3.41
N ALA A 40 -7.14 -0.08 4.26
CA ALA A 40 -6.56 1.16 3.76
C ALA A 40 -5.35 0.89 2.88
N MET A 41 -4.54 -0.07 3.26
CA MET A 41 -3.38 -0.44 2.45
C MET A 41 -3.79 -0.99 1.09
N GLU A 42 -4.79 -1.84 1.09
CA GLU A 42 -5.30 -2.40 -0.17
C GLU A 42 -5.85 -1.31 -1.07
N GLN A 43 -6.57 -0.36 -0.49
CA GLN A 43 -7.11 0.73 -1.27
C GLN A 43 -5.99 1.57 -1.89
N ARG A 44 -4.98 1.89 -1.09
CA ARG A 44 -3.86 2.67 -1.60
C ARG A 44 -3.11 1.95 -2.70
N TYR A 45 -2.93 0.65 -2.54
CA TYR A 45 -2.27 -0.13 -3.57
C TYR A 45 -3.06 -0.13 -4.87
N ASN A 46 -4.38 -0.30 -4.76
CA ASN A 46 -5.24 -0.29 -5.94
C ASN A 46 -5.21 1.06 -6.63
N ILE A 47 -5.18 2.14 -5.84
CA ILE A 47 -5.09 3.48 -6.41
C ILE A 47 -3.78 3.63 -7.17
N ALA A 48 -2.69 3.17 -6.57
CA ALA A 48 -1.37 3.28 -7.21
C ALA A 48 -1.34 2.53 -8.54
N GLU A 49 -1.95 1.35 -8.58
CA GLU A 49 -2.02 0.60 -9.83
C GLU A 49 -2.79 1.35 -10.91
N LEU A 50 -3.93 1.93 -10.52
CA LEU A 50 -4.75 2.64 -11.48
C LEU A 50 -4.06 3.91 -11.97
N LEU A 51 -3.33 4.58 -11.08
CA LEU A 51 -2.55 5.74 -11.48
C LEU A 51 -1.45 5.33 -12.48
N ALA A 52 -0.82 4.21 -12.24
CA ALA A 52 0.21 3.71 -13.15
C ALA A 52 -0.39 3.40 -14.52
N ASP A 53 -1.64 2.98 -14.55
CA ASP A 53 -2.36 2.72 -15.80
C ASP A 53 -2.93 3.99 -16.42
N LYS A 54 -2.63 5.13 -15.83
CA LYS A 54 -3.03 6.46 -16.34
C LYS A 54 -4.53 6.68 -16.31
N CYS A 55 -5.22 6.06 -15.37
CA CYS A 55 -6.62 6.33 -15.15
C CYS A 55 -6.80 7.73 -14.59
N ILE A 56 -7.88 8.39 -14.97
CA ILE A 56 -8.17 9.71 -14.43
C ILE A 56 -8.80 9.58 -13.04
N TYR A 57 -8.76 10.66 -12.28
CA TYR A 57 -9.21 10.62 -10.89
C TYR A 57 -10.66 10.17 -10.73
N THR A 58 -11.56 10.62 -11.62
CA THR A 58 -12.96 10.23 -11.50
C THR A 58 -13.14 8.72 -11.66
N GLU A 59 -12.37 8.11 -12.56
CA GLU A 59 -12.42 6.68 -12.73
C GLU A 59 -11.92 5.96 -11.48
N ILE A 60 -10.83 6.47 -10.90
CA ILE A 60 -10.24 5.86 -9.73
C ILE A 60 -11.20 5.96 -8.55
N MET A 61 -11.84 7.13 -8.37
CA MET A 61 -12.81 7.29 -7.32
C MET A 61 -13.96 6.30 -7.46
N ASP A 62 -14.39 6.09 -8.68
CA ASP A 62 -15.48 5.18 -8.98
C ASP A 62 -15.11 3.73 -8.66
N LYS A 63 -13.89 3.34 -9.03
CA LYS A 63 -13.46 1.95 -8.88
C LYS A 63 -13.02 1.61 -7.45
N THR A 64 -12.48 2.57 -6.73
CA THR A 64 -11.91 2.30 -5.41
C THR A 64 -12.73 2.85 -4.26
N GLY A 65 -13.65 3.75 -4.53
CA GLY A 65 -14.39 4.41 -3.48
C GLY A 65 -13.58 5.44 -2.72
N ALA A 66 -12.36 5.74 -3.16
CA ALA A 66 -11.51 6.69 -2.47
C ALA A 66 -11.90 8.12 -2.82
N SER A 67 -11.61 9.05 -1.91
CA SER A 67 -11.80 10.47 -2.19
C SER A 67 -10.66 10.99 -3.05
N SER A 68 -10.89 12.13 -3.68
CA SER A 68 -9.84 12.74 -4.48
C SER A 68 -8.64 13.13 -3.63
N ALA A 69 -8.87 13.44 -2.35
CA ALA A 69 -7.77 13.78 -1.46
C ALA A 69 -6.85 12.58 -1.24
N ILE A 70 -7.41 11.39 -1.08
CA ILE A 70 -6.62 10.19 -0.90
C ILE A 70 -5.85 9.87 -2.17
N ILE A 71 -6.50 9.98 -3.31
CA ILE A 71 -5.86 9.71 -4.59
C ILE A 71 -4.71 10.67 -4.83
N SER A 72 -4.90 11.94 -4.49
CA SER A 72 -3.87 12.94 -4.64
C SER A 72 -2.65 12.63 -3.77
N ARG A 73 -2.91 12.16 -2.55
CA ARG A 73 -1.83 11.80 -1.65
C ARG A 73 -1.02 10.61 -2.19
N VAL A 74 -1.70 9.59 -2.68
CA VAL A 74 -1.01 8.43 -3.26
C VAL A 74 -0.23 8.83 -4.49
N SER A 75 -0.81 9.69 -5.31
CA SER A 75 -0.15 10.17 -6.51
C SER A 75 1.16 10.87 -6.20
N ARG A 76 1.19 11.67 -5.13
CA ARG A 76 2.41 12.36 -4.74
C ARG A 76 3.49 11.40 -4.28
N VAL A 77 3.11 10.41 -3.49
CA VAL A 77 4.06 9.40 -3.01
C VAL A 77 4.62 8.62 -4.18
N ASP A 78 3.75 8.23 -5.10
CA ASP A 78 4.15 7.47 -6.27
C ASP A 78 5.15 8.24 -7.11
N ARG A 79 4.91 9.53 -7.29
CA ARG A 79 5.82 10.36 -8.05
C ARG A 79 7.18 10.43 -7.42
N LYS A 80 7.24 10.53 -6.10
CA LYS A 80 8.51 10.57 -5.40
C LYS A 80 9.27 9.28 -5.55
N SER A 81 8.59 8.17 -5.52
CA SER A 81 9.28 6.89 -5.58
C SER A 81 9.82 6.59 -6.96
N VAL A 82 9.34 7.27 -7.96
CA VAL A 82 9.83 7.07 -9.32
C VAL A 82 11.21 7.69 -9.52
N VAL A 83 11.50 8.70 -8.75
CA VAL A 83 12.82 9.31 -8.84
C VAL A 83 13.87 8.40 -8.26
#